data_b3312b71afca9a8903d9050fec3c8100
#
_entry.id   b3312b71afca9a8903d9050fec3c8100
#
_cell.length_a   1.000
_cell.length_b   1.000
_cell.length_c   1.000
_cell.angle_alpha   90.00
_cell.angle_beta   90.00
_cell.angle_gamma   90.00
#
_symmetry.space_group_name_H-M   'P 1'
#
loop_
_entity.id
_entity.type
_entity.pdbx_description
1 polymer ?
#
loop_
_entity_poly.entity_id
_entity_poly.type
_entity_poly.pdbx_seq_one_letter_code
_entity_poly.pdbx_strand_id
1 'polypeptide(L)'
;SYAMANEAAVFEQTVDKYVIQIDLARDHTTLSLFTHGKLVNCEVIEDGYGVWLQDLIEQYHLSSNVSYRLAQNTCTFDADSAKDQIIYIWSKSGEQKQISEKQACEAIVPYVKSWLNMINETCAPIIESGDVRYLLSGEGCEIPSLQELLRYLNAPAQIYVPQTIGVRDCSYVTCLGLFYSWREQMAIRRDERICCNPQEVEETMDTVTKKSSVDEEGGFTRKLKSILLSDK
;
A
#
# COMPACT_ATOMS: atom_id res chain seq x y z
N SER A 1 7.99 4.15 -18.43
CA SER A 1 6.62 3.74 -18.09
C SER A 1 6.50 3.46 -16.61
N TYR A 2 5.29 3.45 -16.11
CA TYR A 2 4.96 3.14 -14.71
C TYR A 2 5.51 1.77 -14.25
N ALA A 3 5.31 0.74 -15.07
CA ALA A 3 5.82 -0.59 -14.81
C ALA A 3 7.35 -0.64 -14.70
N MET A 4 8.07 0.11 -15.54
CA MET A 4 9.54 0.20 -15.47
C MET A 4 10.02 0.92 -14.21
N ALA A 5 9.27 1.89 -13.71
CA ALA A 5 9.59 2.54 -12.44
C ALA A 5 9.45 1.55 -11.27
N ASN A 6 8.37 0.76 -11.26
CA ASN A 6 8.18 -0.28 -10.26
C ASN A 6 9.31 -1.33 -10.32
N GLU A 7 9.74 -1.72 -11.52
CA GLU A 7 10.87 -2.60 -11.74
C GLU A 7 12.12 -2.13 -10.98
N ALA A 8 12.56 -0.91 -11.22
CA ALA A 8 13.80 -0.40 -10.64
C ALA A 8 13.80 -0.44 -9.10
N ALA A 9 12.64 -0.26 -8.45
CA ALA A 9 12.53 -0.34 -7.00
C ALA A 9 12.62 -1.78 -6.47
N VAL A 10 12.16 -2.75 -7.26
CA VAL A 10 11.99 -4.14 -6.86
C VAL A 10 13.24 -4.97 -7.15
N PHE A 11 13.92 -4.71 -8.27
CA PHE A 11 14.99 -5.57 -8.78
C PHE A 11 16.36 -5.37 -8.13
N GLU A 12 16.56 -4.39 -7.29
CA GLU A 12 17.74 -4.39 -6.40
C GLU A 12 17.85 -5.66 -5.54
N GLN A 13 16.78 -6.46 -5.43
CA GLN A 13 16.68 -7.53 -4.44
C GLN A 13 16.43 -8.94 -5.01
N THR A 14 16.05 -9.11 -6.28
CA THR A 14 15.70 -10.43 -6.81
C THR A 14 16.34 -10.75 -8.15
N VAL A 15 17.10 -11.84 -8.18
CA VAL A 15 17.75 -12.40 -9.39
C VAL A 15 16.94 -13.58 -9.93
N ASP A 16 15.62 -13.63 -9.69
CA ASP A 16 14.77 -14.72 -10.13
C ASP A 16 14.55 -14.69 -11.65
N LYS A 17 14.40 -15.87 -12.21
CA LYS A 17 14.29 -16.03 -13.66
C LYS A 17 13.03 -15.38 -14.22
N TYR A 18 11.90 -15.58 -13.53
CA TYR A 18 10.61 -15.00 -13.87
C TYR A 18 9.95 -14.41 -12.63
N VAL A 19 9.54 -13.17 -12.71
CA VAL A 19 8.79 -12.47 -11.65
C VAL A 19 7.58 -11.82 -12.27
N ILE A 20 6.41 -12.07 -11.69
CA ILE A 20 5.20 -11.31 -12.00
C ILE A 20 4.98 -10.32 -10.84
N GLN A 21 5.17 -9.05 -11.11
CA GLN A 21 4.80 -8.01 -10.16
C GLN A 21 3.32 -7.70 -10.29
N ILE A 22 2.61 -7.72 -9.16
CA ILE A 22 1.22 -7.34 -9.02
C ILE A 22 1.18 -6.01 -8.28
N ASP A 23 0.92 -4.92 -8.99
CA ASP A 23 0.76 -3.61 -8.38
C ASP A 23 -0.73 -3.34 -8.15
N LEU A 24 -1.14 -3.41 -6.89
CA LEU A 24 -2.53 -3.31 -6.46
C LEU A 24 -2.87 -1.87 -6.09
N ALA A 25 -3.37 -1.12 -7.06
CA ALA A 25 -3.90 0.22 -6.87
C ALA A 25 -5.39 0.18 -6.47
N ARG A 26 -5.97 1.35 -6.20
CA ARG A 26 -7.36 1.47 -5.84
C ARG A 26 -8.32 1.07 -6.96
N ASP A 27 -8.06 1.57 -8.16
CA ASP A 27 -9.00 1.45 -9.30
C ASP A 27 -8.59 0.38 -10.30
N HIS A 28 -7.37 -0.15 -10.18
CA HIS A 28 -6.85 -1.16 -11.11
C HIS A 28 -5.75 -2.01 -10.46
N THR A 29 -5.47 -3.15 -11.07
CA THR A 29 -4.33 -4.01 -10.78
C THR A 29 -3.44 -4.09 -12.01
N THR A 30 -2.15 -3.78 -11.88
CA THR A 30 -1.18 -3.91 -12.96
C THR A 30 -0.36 -5.18 -12.78
N LEU A 31 -0.40 -6.06 -13.78
CA LEU A 31 0.44 -7.26 -13.86
C LEU A 31 1.63 -6.98 -14.77
N SER A 32 2.84 -7.07 -14.24
CA SER A 32 4.06 -6.84 -14.99
C SER A 32 4.95 -8.07 -14.95
N LEU A 33 5.17 -8.69 -16.10
CA LEU A 33 6.06 -9.86 -16.25
C LEU A 33 7.49 -9.40 -16.50
N PHE A 34 8.38 -9.82 -15.63
CA PHE A 34 9.83 -9.61 -15.77
C PHE A 34 10.57 -10.93 -15.97
N THR A 35 11.59 -10.88 -16.78
CA THR A 35 12.55 -11.97 -16.92
C THR A 35 13.97 -11.41 -16.90
N HIS A 36 14.83 -11.97 -16.03
CA HIS A 36 16.21 -11.48 -15.85
C HIS A 36 16.29 -9.96 -15.64
N GLY A 37 15.38 -9.40 -14.88
CA GLY A 37 15.32 -7.97 -14.61
C GLY A 37 14.84 -7.08 -15.77
N LYS A 38 14.21 -7.64 -16.80
CA LYS A 38 13.66 -6.87 -17.92
C LYS A 38 12.16 -7.07 -18.04
N LEU A 39 11.44 -5.96 -18.17
CA LEU A 39 10.00 -5.98 -18.43
C LEU A 39 9.73 -6.60 -19.80
N VAL A 40 8.96 -7.68 -19.82
CA VAL A 40 8.57 -8.41 -21.04
C VAL A 40 7.16 -8.06 -21.46
N ASN A 41 6.24 -8.04 -20.52
CA ASN A 41 4.82 -7.73 -20.74
C ASN A 41 4.22 -6.98 -19.56
N CYS A 42 3.17 -6.21 -19.83
CA CYS A 42 2.42 -5.49 -18.83
C CYS A 42 0.95 -5.50 -19.21
N GLU A 43 0.10 -5.93 -18.31
CA GLU A 43 -1.34 -5.95 -18.44
C GLU A 43 -1.99 -5.16 -17.31
N VAL A 44 -3.05 -4.43 -17.62
CA VAL A 44 -3.82 -3.66 -16.63
C VAL A 44 -5.22 -4.23 -16.56
N ILE A 45 -5.62 -4.64 -15.37
CA ILE A 45 -6.94 -5.14 -15.04
C ILE A 45 -7.68 -3.99 -14.34
N GLU A 46 -8.89 -3.68 -14.77
CA GLU A 46 -9.69 -2.57 -14.24
C GLU A 46 -10.34 -2.88 -12.88
N ASP A 47 -9.81 -3.87 -12.15
CA ASP A 47 -10.20 -4.23 -10.79
C ASP A 47 -9.06 -3.96 -9.82
N GLY A 48 -9.24 -2.98 -8.95
CA GLY A 48 -8.34 -2.66 -7.84
C GLY A 48 -8.99 -2.96 -6.48
N TYR A 49 -8.28 -2.67 -5.38
CA TYR A 49 -8.83 -2.90 -4.03
C TYR A 49 -10.09 -2.06 -3.74
N GLY A 50 -10.36 -1.01 -4.50
CA GLY A 50 -11.57 -0.20 -4.37
C GLY A 50 -12.85 -1.00 -4.60
N VAL A 51 -12.82 -1.99 -5.49
CA VAL A 51 -13.94 -2.89 -5.77
C VAL A 51 -14.27 -3.74 -4.54
N TRP A 52 -13.28 -4.14 -3.76
CA TRP A 52 -13.48 -4.91 -2.52
C TRP A 52 -14.29 -4.17 -1.47
N LEU A 53 -14.27 -2.83 -1.52
CA LEU A 53 -14.95 -1.96 -0.56
C LEU A 53 -16.33 -1.51 -1.03
N GLN A 54 -16.77 -1.94 -2.22
CA GLN A 54 -17.99 -1.46 -2.86
C GLN A 54 -19.22 -1.70 -2.00
N ASP A 55 -19.39 -2.91 -1.46
CA ASP A 55 -20.55 -3.23 -0.61
C ASP A 55 -20.56 -2.43 0.69
N LEU A 56 -19.39 -2.13 1.27
CA LEU A 56 -19.32 -1.25 2.44
C LEU A 56 -19.80 0.17 2.11
N ILE A 57 -19.53 0.64 0.91
CA ILE A 57 -19.94 1.96 0.46
C ILE A 57 -21.43 1.97 0.10
N GLU A 58 -21.92 0.98 -0.65
CA GLU A 58 -23.28 0.96 -1.20
C GLU A 58 -24.32 0.50 -0.17
N GLN A 59 -24.08 -0.62 0.51
CA GLN A 59 -25.05 -1.21 1.45
C GLN A 59 -25.02 -0.51 2.80
N TYR A 60 -23.82 -0.24 3.32
CA TYR A 60 -23.67 0.40 4.62
C TYR A 60 -23.57 1.92 4.52
N HIS A 61 -23.51 2.48 3.30
CA HIS A 61 -23.38 3.91 3.03
C HIS A 61 -22.20 4.56 3.74
N LEU A 62 -21.09 3.84 3.85
CA LEU A 62 -19.85 4.36 4.39
C LEU A 62 -19.11 5.19 3.33
N SER A 63 -18.33 6.16 3.78
CA SER A 63 -17.43 6.85 2.86
C SER A 63 -16.27 5.93 2.47
N SER A 64 -15.70 6.12 1.29
CA SER A 64 -14.57 5.34 0.81
C SER A 64 -13.37 5.31 1.79
N ASN A 65 -13.09 6.45 2.43
CA ASN A 65 -12.00 6.55 3.43
C ASN A 65 -12.30 5.73 4.69
N VAL A 66 -13.56 5.69 5.14
CA VAL A 66 -13.96 4.87 6.29
C VAL A 66 -13.87 3.39 5.94
N SER A 67 -14.39 3.01 4.76
CA SER A 67 -14.33 1.63 4.28
C SER A 67 -12.88 1.11 4.18
N TYR A 68 -11.97 1.93 3.64
CA TYR A 68 -10.56 1.59 3.56
C TYR A 68 -9.92 1.42 4.94
N ARG A 69 -10.17 2.34 5.88
CA ARG A 69 -9.67 2.23 7.25
C ARG A 69 -10.20 1.00 7.99
N LEU A 70 -11.44 0.61 7.74
CA LEU A 70 -12.00 -0.62 8.29
C LEU A 70 -11.26 -1.84 7.75
N ALA A 71 -11.01 -1.89 6.44
CA ALA A 71 -10.24 -2.96 5.81
C ALA A 71 -8.80 -3.04 6.36
N GLN A 72 -8.15 -1.89 6.56
CA GLN A 72 -6.77 -1.84 7.09
C GLN A 72 -6.65 -2.27 8.54
N ASN A 73 -7.60 -1.90 9.40
CA ASN A 73 -7.38 -1.97 10.85
C ASN A 73 -8.19 -3.07 11.55
N THR A 74 -9.28 -3.52 10.96
CA THR A 74 -10.26 -4.33 11.69
C THR A 74 -10.80 -5.54 10.93
N CYS A 75 -10.65 -5.60 9.60
CA CYS A 75 -11.16 -6.72 8.83
C CYS A 75 -10.13 -7.85 8.74
N THR A 76 -10.59 -9.06 9.05
CA THR A 76 -9.93 -10.28 8.59
C THR A 76 -10.55 -10.71 7.27
N PHE A 77 -9.79 -11.36 6.38
CA PHE A 77 -10.34 -11.96 5.16
C PHE A 77 -10.72 -13.43 5.33
N ASP A 78 -10.78 -13.89 6.57
CA ASP A 78 -11.26 -15.20 6.95
C ASP A 78 -12.63 -15.06 7.62
N ALA A 79 -13.69 -15.37 6.88
CA ALA A 79 -15.07 -15.23 7.37
C ALA A 79 -15.38 -16.15 8.55
N ASP A 80 -14.67 -17.29 8.67
CA ASP A 80 -14.88 -18.25 9.74
C ASP A 80 -14.25 -17.79 11.07
N SER A 81 -13.19 -17.00 10.99
CA SER A 81 -12.49 -16.43 12.17
C SER A 81 -13.01 -15.05 12.58
N ALA A 82 -13.79 -14.39 11.71
CA ALA A 82 -14.34 -13.05 11.95
C ALA A 82 -15.30 -13.04 13.15
N LYS A 83 -15.09 -12.10 14.06
CA LYS A 83 -15.90 -11.96 15.29
C LYS A 83 -17.13 -11.11 15.04
N ASP A 84 -18.23 -11.43 15.70
CA ASP A 84 -19.44 -10.58 15.71
C ASP A 84 -19.27 -9.44 16.72
N GLN A 85 -18.15 -8.72 16.63
CA GLN A 85 -17.82 -7.56 17.44
C GLN A 85 -18.05 -6.29 16.62
N ILE A 86 -18.73 -5.31 17.19
CA ILE A 86 -18.95 -4.01 16.55
C ILE A 86 -17.59 -3.30 16.38
N ILE A 87 -17.26 -2.96 15.14
CA ILE A 87 -16.01 -2.28 14.79
C ILE A 87 -16.21 -0.82 14.43
N TYR A 88 -17.43 -0.43 14.03
CA TYR A 88 -17.71 0.94 13.66
C TYR A 88 -19.17 1.30 13.93
N ILE A 89 -19.39 2.52 14.41
CA ILE A 89 -20.71 3.10 14.69
C ILE A 89 -20.78 4.48 14.05
N TRP A 90 -21.88 4.75 13.33
CA TRP A 90 -22.12 6.07 12.74
C TRP A 90 -23.59 6.48 12.86
N SER A 91 -23.87 7.76 12.64
CA SER A 91 -25.24 8.28 12.60
C SER A 91 -25.59 8.73 11.18
N LYS A 92 -26.74 8.31 10.67
CA LYS A 92 -27.31 8.77 9.41
C LYS A 92 -28.77 9.16 9.62
N SER A 93 -29.14 10.39 9.28
CA SER A 93 -30.52 10.89 9.40
C SER A 93 -31.12 10.77 10.82
N GLY A 94 -30.26 10.87 11.86
CA GLY A 94 -30.70 10.75 13.25
C GLY A 94 -30.78 9.30 13.78
N GLU A 95 -30.57 8.30 12.93
CA GLU A 95 -30.50 6.90 13.33
C GLU A 95 -29.05 6.47 13.54
N GLN A 96 -28.81 5.77 14.65
CA GLN A 96 -27.51 5.15 14.91
C GLN A 96 -27.42 3.82 14.16
N LYS A 97 -26.36 3.66 13.38
CA LYS A 97 -26.02 2.44 12.64
C LYS A 97 -24.69 1.89 13.13
N GLN A 98 -24.50 0.61 12.96
CA GLN A 98 -23.30 -0.10 13.36
C GLN A 98 -22.98 -1.22 12.39
N ILE A 99 -21.70 -1.60 12.31
CA ILE A 99 -21.23 -2.75 11.55
C ILE A 99 -20.28 -3.57 12.43
N SER A 100 -20.43 -4.89 12.38
CA SER A 100 -19.50 -5.83 13.04
C SER A 100 -18.36 -6.23 12.09
N GLU A 101 -17.29 -6.77 12.67
CA GLU A 101 -16.17 -7.34 11.90
C GLU A 101 -16.66 -8.43 10.93
N LYS A 102 -17.55 -9.30 11.41
CA LYS A 102 -18.14 -10.37 10.59
C LYS A 102 -18.89 -9.81 9.38
N GLN A 103 -19.75 -8.80 9.58
CA GLN A 103 -20.50 -8.16 8.49
C GLN A 103 -19.56 -7.48 7.48
N ALA A 104 -18.50 -6.81 7.96
CA ALA A 104 -17.52 -6.19 7.08
C ALA A 104 -16.73 -7.25 6.28
N CYS A 105 -16.34 -8.35 6.93
CA CYS A 105 -15.68 -9.47 6.29
C CYS A 105 -16.58 -10.12 5.21
N GLU A 106 -17.84 -10.40 5.53
CA GLU A 106 -18.82 -10.95 4.59
C GLU A 106 -19.03 -10.07 3.35
N ALA A 107 -18.93 -8.74 3.51
CA ALA A 107 -19.03 -7.79 2.42
C ALA A 107 -17.78 -7.75 1.52
N ILE A 108 -16.58 -7.97 2.07
CA ILE A 108 -15.29 -7.83 1.35
C ILE A 108 -14.84 -9.15 0.70
N VAL A 109 -14.94 -10.25 1.42
CA VAL A 109 -14.33 -11.53 1.04
C VAL A 109 -14.74 -12.06 -0.35
N PRO A 110 -15.99 -11.93 -0.81
CA PRO A 110 -16.38 -12.38 -2.15
C PRO A 110 -15.56 -11.70 -3.26
N TYR A 111 -15.35 -10.39 -3.14
CA TYR A 111 -14.59 -9.61 -4.13
C TYR A 111 -13.11 -9.97 -4.11
N VAL A 112 -12.53 -10.14 -2.93
CA VAL A 112 -11.13 -10.55 -2.79
C VAL A 112 -10.90 -11.94 -3.39
N LYS A 113 -11.83 -12.88 -3.17
CA LYS A 113 -11.76 -14.22 -3.80
C LYS A 113 -11.88 -14.15 -5.32
N SER A 114 -12.77 -13.31 -5.83
CA SER A 114 -12.91 -13.08 -7.27
C SER A 114 -11.61 -12.53 -7.87
N TRP A 115 -11.01 -11.53 -7.22
CA TRP A 115 -9.74 -10.96 -7.63
C TRP A 115 -8.60 -11.99 -7.63
N LEU A 116 -8.46 -12.81 -6.59
CA LEU A 116 -7.47 -13.90 -6.52
C LEU A 116 -7.63 -14.89 -7.67
N ASN A 117 -8.88 -15.30 -7.96
CA ASN A 117 -9.16 -16.22 -9.06
C ASN A 117 -8.78 -15.61 -10.41
N MET A 118 -9.12 -14.35 -10.63
CA MET A 118 -8.78 -13.62 -11.85
C MET A 118 -7.26 -13.55 -12.06
N ILE A 119 -6.48 -13.23 -11.01
CA ILE A 119 -5.01 -13.22 -11.07
C ILE A 119 -4.50 -14.62 -11.43
N ASN A 120 -5.00 -15.66 -10.76
CA ASN A 120 -4.58 -17.04 -11.01
C ASN A 120 -4.87 -17.48 -12.45
N GLU A 121 -6.05 -17.16 -12.98
CA GLU A 121 -6.46 -17.49 -14.35
C GLU A 121 -5.60 -16.73 -15.38
N THR A 122 -5.42 -15.43 -15.19
CA THR A 122 -4.61 -14.59 -16.09
C THR A 122 -3.16 -15.03 -16.14
N CYS A 123 -2.58 -15.42 -15.01
CA CYS A 123 -1.17 -15.80 -14.91
C CYS A 123 -0.91 -17.28 -15.17
N ALA A 124 -1.93 -18.16 -15.20
CA ALA A 124 -1.76 -19.60 -15.35
C ALA A 124 -0.85 -20.02 -16.52
N PRO A 125 -0.97 -19.49 -17.75
CA PRO A 125 -0.13 -19.88 -18.87
C PRO A 125 1.36 -19.60 -18.64
N ILE A 126 1.69 -18.57 -17.85
CA ILE A 126 3.07 -18.19 -17.55
C ILE A 126 3.63 -19.13 -16.48
N ILE A 127 2.84 -19.44 -15.46
CA ILE A 127 3.22 -20.30 -14.34
C ILE A 127 3.44 -21.73 -14.78
N GLU A 128 2.62 -22.24 -15.69
CA GLU A 128 2.80 -23.56 -16.28
C GLU A 128 4.09 -23.69 -17.12
N SER A 129 4.63 -22.57 -17.59
CA SER A 129 5.82 -22.55 -18.45
C SER A 129 7.15 -22.51 -17.70
N GLY A 130 7.16 -22.25 -16.38
CA GLY A 130 8.41 -22.15 -15.64
C GLY A 130 8.31 -21.85 -14.16
N ASP A 131 9.46 -21.61 -13.54
CA ASP A 131 9.56 -21.20 -12.13
C ASP A 131 9.29 -19.69 -12.02
N VAL A 132 8.14 -19.36 -11.49
CA VAL A 132 7.62 -17.99 -11.40
C VAL A 132 7.34 -17.64 -9.95
N ARG A 133 7.60 -16.38 -9.58
CA ARG A 133 7.25 -15.82 -8.29
C ARG A 133 6.37 -14.59 -8.48
N TYR A 134 5.42 -14.42 -7.58
CA TYR A 134 4.67 -13.17 -7.45
C TYR A 134 5.34 -12.20 -6.48
N LEU A 135 5.32 -10.94 -6.85
CA LEU A 135 5.76 -9.84 -6.01
C LEU A 135 4.68 -8.76 -5.98
N LEU A 136 4.09 -8.54 -4.82
CA LEU A 136 2.99 -7.59 -4.67
C LEU A 136 3.49 -6.23 -4.20
N SER A 137 2.95 -5.17 -4.77
CA SER A 137 3.20 -3.76 -4.44
C SER A 137 1.92 -2.93 -4.57
N GLY A 138 2.00 -1.66 -4.22
CA GLY A 138 0.88 -0.73 -4.32
C GLY A 138 0.11 -0.55 -3.01
N GLU A 139 -0.77 0.44 -2.98
CA GLU A 139 -1.50 0.86 -1.78
C GLU A 139 -2.36 -0.27 -1.17
N GLY A 140 -2.94 -1.14 -2.00
CA GLY A 140 -3.74 -2.26 -1.53
C GLY A 140 -2.95 -3.27 -0.69
N CYS A 141 -1.63 -3.31 -0.84
CA CYS A 141 -0.75 -4.18 -0.05
C CYS A 141 -0.57 -3.72 1.41
N GLU A 142 -1.01 -2.50 1.73
CA GLU A 142 -1.08 -2.00 3.12
C GLU A 142 -2.25 -2.61 3.92
N ILE A 143 -3.12 -3.39 3.29
CA ILE A 143 -4.18 -4.13 3.98
C ILE A 143 -3.56 -5.41 4.59
N PRO A 144 -3.42 -5.50 5.94
CA PRO A 144 -2.62 -6.56 6.57
C PRO A 144 -3.13 -7.97 6.28
N SER A 145 -4.46 -8.14 6.18
CA SER A 145 -5.08 -9.44 5.91
C SER A 145 -4.77 -9.99 4.51
N LEU A 146 -4.27 -9.16 3.59
CA LEU A 146 -3.83 -9.62 2.28
C LEU A 146 -2.67 -10.61 2.37
N GLN A 147 -1.77 -10.45 3.36
CA GLN A 147 -0.64 -11.36 3.57
C GLN A 147 -1.08 -12.83 3.75
N GLU A 148 -2.21 -13.05 4.42
CA GLU A 148 -2.75 -14.39 4.66
C GLU A 148 -3.32 -15.04 3.39
N LEU A 149 -3.75 -14.19 2.45
CA LEU A 149 -4.34 -14.64 1.19
C LEU A 149 -3.32 -15.01 0.12
N LEU A 150 -2.05 -14.63 0.27
CA LEU A 150 -1.00 -14.96 -0.71
C LEU A 150 -0.87 -16.47 -0.93
N ARG A 151 -1.23 -17.29 0.06
CA ARG A 151 -1.25 -18.76 -0.04
C ARG A 151 -2.26 -19.31 -1.06
N TYR A 152 -3.23 -18.51 -1.50
CA TYR A 152 -4.22 -18.90 -2.50
C TYR A 152 -3.82 -18.55 -3.94
N LEU A 153 -2.70 -17.87 -4.10
CA LEU A 153 -2.09 -17.67 -5.41
C LEU A 153 -1.42 -18.97 -5.88
N ASN A 154 -1.42 -19.20 -7.19
CA ASN A 154 -0.93 -20.42 -7.82
C ASN A 154 0.61 -20.47 -7.97
N ALA A 155 1.34 -19.50 -7.44
CA ALA A 155 2.80 -19.49 -7.31
C ALA A 155 3.22 -18.83 -6.00
N PRO A 156 4.49 -19.04 -5.54
CA PRO A 156 5.02 -18.36 -4.36
C PRO A 156 4.87 -16.85 -4.47
N ALA A 157 4.35 -16.21 -3.43
CA ALA A 157 4.03 -14.80 -3.42
C ALA A 157 4.56 -14.10 -2.17
N GLN A 158 4.99 -12.86 -2.32
CA GLN A 158 5.39 -12.00 -1.21
C GLN A 158 5.00 -10.55 -1.46
N ILE A 159 4.73 -9.81 -0.38
CA ILE A 159 4.56 -8.35 -0.44
C ILE A 159 5.94 -7.72 -0.37
N TYR A 160 6.21 -6.80 -1.29
CA TYR A 160 7.43 -6.00 -1.31
C TYR A 160 7.26 -4.74 -0.48
N VAL A 161 8.03 -4.65 0.60
CA VAL A 161 8.09 -3.45 1.44
C VAL A 161 9.45 -2.78 1.24
N PRO A 162 9.50 -1.54 0.75
CA PRO A 162 10.75 -0.81 0.58
C PRO A 162 11.52 -0.69 1.89
N GLN A 163 12.84 -0.85 1.84
CA GLN A 163 13.71 -0.75 3.02
C GLN A 163 14.28 0.66 3.22
N THR A 164 13.98 1.58 2.31
CA THR A 164 14.48 2.95 2.37
C THR A 164 13.84 3.71 3.53
N ILE A 165 14.67 4.36 4.35
CA ILE A 165 14.20 5.14 5.50
C ILE A 165 13.27 6.27 5.01
N GLY A 166 12.10 6.38 5.66
CA GLY A 166 11.08 7.40 5.33
C GLY A 166 10.07 6.99 4.26
N VAL A 167 10.27 5.87 3.55
CA VAL A 167 9.39 5.38 2.49
C VAL A 167 9.15 3.86 2.59
N ARG A 168 8.97 3.36 3.80
CA ARG A 168 8.71 1.94 4.10
C ARG A 168 7.23 1.61 3.98
N ASP A 169 6.64 1.95 2.84
CA ASP A 169 5.23 1.76 2.55
C ASP A 169 5.12 1.27 1.10
N CYS A 170 4.29 0.27 0.86
CA CYS A 170 4.14 -0.34 -0.47
C CYS A 170 3.64 0.63 -1.53
N SER A 171 2.97 1.72 -1.14
CA SER A 171 2.48 2.76 -2.05
C SER A 171 3.59 3.62 -2.67
N TYR A 172 4.78 3.67 -2.05
CA TYR A 172 5.92 4.46 -2.55
C TYR A 172 6.81 3.73 -3.57
N VAL A 173 6.52 2.47 -3.90
CA VAL A 173 7.36 1.65 -4.80
C VAL A 173 7.61 2.36 -6.14
N THR A 174 6.58 2.93 -6.76
CA THR A 174 6.71 3.68 -8.02
C THR A 174 7.61 4.91 -7.89
N CYS A 175 7.45 5.67 -6.81
CA CYS A 175 8.28 6.88 -6.58
C CYS A 175 9.74 6.52 -6.40
N LEU A 176 10.03 5.47 -5.62
CA LEU A 176 11.39 4.95 -5.47
C LEU A 176 11.97 4.46 -6.80
N GLY A 177 11.19 3.74 -7.58
CA GLY A 177 11.60 3.24 -8.88
C GLY A 177 11.93 4.35 -9.87
N LEU A 178 11.18 5.46 -9.88
CA LEU A 178 11.50 6.64 -10.67
C LEU A 178 12.86 7.24 -10.26
N PHE A 179 13.12 7.31 -8.95
CA PHE A 179 14.40 7.80 -8.43
C PHE A 179 15.57 6.88 -8.82
N TYR A 180 15.43 5.57 -8.68
CA TYR A 180 16.46 4.61 -9.07
C TYR A 180 16.72 4.63 -10.58
N SER A 181 15.67 4.64 -11.40
CA SER A 181 15.80 4.75 -12.86
C SER A 181 16.50 6.05 -13.28
N TRP A 182 16.19 7.17 -12.62
CA TRP A 182 16.87 8.43 -12.86
C TRP A 182 18.35 8.34 -12.49
N ARG A 183 18.69 7.80 -11.34
CA ARG A 183 20.09 7.62 -10.88
C ARG A 183 20.89 6.78 -11.86
N GLU A 184 20.34 5.68 -12.35
CA GLU A 184 21.00 4.83 -13.35
C GLU A 184 21.22 5.56 -14.66
N GLN A 185 20.23 6.31 -15.15
CA GLN A 185 20.39 7.12 -16.36
C GLN A 185 21.45 8.19 -16.22
N MET A 186 21.56 8.84 -15.07
CA MET A 186 22.60 9.82 -14.79
C MET A 186 23.97 9.17 -14.75
N ALA A 187 24.12 8.00 -14.15
CA ALA A 187 25.38 7.24 -14.14
C ALA A 187 25.82 6.85 -15.56
N ILE A 188 24.91 6.38 -16.41
CA ILE A 188 25.20 6.05 -17.82
C ILE A 188 25.61 7.30 -18.62
N ARG A 189 24.92 8.42 -18.39
CA ARG A 189 25.20 9.70 -19.10
C ARG A 189 26.42 10.42 -18.54
N ARG A 190 26.99 9.97 -17.43
CA ARG A 190 28.04 10.66 -16.66
C ARG A 190 27.64 12.11 -16.33
N ASP A 191 26.40 12.29 -15.98
CA ASP A 191 25.81 13.58 -15.62
C ASP A 191 25.75 13.70 -14.10
N GLU A 192 26.38 14.74 -13.53
CA GLU A 192 26.46 14.98 -12.10
C GLU A 192 25.38 15.98 -11.62
N ARG A 193 24.35 16.25 -12.44
CA ARG A 193 23.28 17.14 -12.02
C ARG A 193 22.56 16.62 -10.78
N ILE A 194 22.41 17.46 -9.79
CA ILE A 194 21.70 17.19 -8.56
C ILE A 194 20.23 17.56 -8.77
N CYS A 195 19.32 16.69 -8.35
CA CYS A 195 17.87 16.96 -8.47
C CYS A 195 17.35 17.98 -7.44
N CYS A 196 18.13 18.26 -6.39
CA CYS A 196 17.80 19.25 -5.36
C CYS A 196 19.05 20.08 -5.03
N ASN A 197 18.86 21.36 -4.78
CA ASN A 197 19.93 22.19 -4.23
C ASN A 197 20.21 21.75 -2.78
N PRO A 198 21.45 21.36 -2.39
CA PRO A 198 21.76 20.98 -1.03
C PRO A 198 21.38 22.02 0.02
N GLN A 199 21.48 23.30 -0.30
CA GLN A 199 21.09 24.40 0.59
C GLN A 199 19.58 24.44 0.83
N GLU A 200 18.75 24.24 -0.22
CA GLU A 200 17.29 24.14 -0.08
C GLU A 200 16.86 22.94 0.76
N VAL A 201 17.56 21.82 0.66
CA VAL A 201 17.31 20.64 1.49
C VAL A 201 17.63 20.92 2.96
N GLU A 202 18.78 21.54 3.25
CA GLU A 202 19.17 21.94 4.61
C GLU A 202 18.18 22.94 5.23
N GLU A 203 17.80 23.98 4.50
CA GLU A 203 16.82 24.97 4.93
C GLU A 203 15.44 24.33 5.20
N THR A 204 15.02 23.35 4.39
CA THR A 204 13.76 22.63 4.57
C THR A 204 13.82 21.73 5.80
N MET A 205 14.91 21.02 6.03
CA MET A 205 15.12 20.20 7.22
C MET A 205 15.16 21.05 8.49
N ASP A 206 15.84 22.19 8.45
CA ASP A 206 15.90 23.15 9.58
C ASP A 206 14.53 23.72 9.95
N THR A 207 13.68 23.98 8.94
CA THR A 207 12.31 24.46 9.20
C THR A 207 11.41 23.38 9.78
N VAL A 208 11.58 22.12 9.39
CA VAL A 208 10.84 20.98 9.96
C VAL A 208 11.26 20.73 11.41
N THR A 209 12.56 20.73 11.70
CA THR A 209 13.06 20.58 13.08
C THR A 209 12.67 21.74 13.99
N LYS A 210 12.66 22.98 13.49
CA LYS A 210 12.17 24.14 14.25
C LYS A 210 10.66 24.09 14.51
N LYS A 211 9.85 23.60 13.56
CA LYS A 211 8.41 23.39 13.78
C LYS A 211 8.13 22.30 14.81
N SER A 212 8.83 21.17 14.79
CA SER A 212 8.64 20.11 15.78
C SER A 212 9.06 20.57 17.19
N SER A 213 10.11 21.36 17.32
CA SER A 213 10.53 21.90 18.63
C SER A 213 9.59 22.99 19.19
N VAL A 214 8.89 23.72 18.32
CA VAL A 214 7.89 24.73 18.74
C VAL A 214 6.55 24.07 19.09
N ASP A 215 6.16 23.00 18.40
CA ASP A 215 4.93 22.26 18.70
C ASP A 215 5.05 21.37 19.94
N GLU A 216 6.25 20.88 20.29
CA GLU A 216 6.48 20.16 21.54
C GLU A 216 6.44 21.07 22.80
N GLU A 217 6.72 22.35 22.68
CA GLU A 217 6.48 23.34 23.77
C GLU A 217 5.06 23.94 23.75
N GLY A 218 4.23 23.56 22.78
CA GLY A 218 2.92 24.12 22.52
C GLY A 218 1.80 23.57 23.40
N GLY A 219 1.39 24.28 24.39
CA GLY A 219 0.07 24.23 24.99
C GLY A 219 -0.06 23.45 26.30
N PHE A 220 0.27 22.18 26.39
CA PHE A 220 0.05 21.38 27.60
C PHE A 220 1.17 21.55 28.63
N THR A 221 2.41 21.48 28.21
CA THR A 221 3.59 21.70 29.06
C THR A 221 3.70 23.14 29.57
N ARG A 222 3.29 24.13 28.76
CA ARG A 222 3.24 25.53 29.18
C ARG A 222 2.15 25.78 30.22
N LYS A 223 0.98 25.16 30.09
CA LYS A 223 -0.09 25.20 31.11
C LYS A 223 0.31 24.48 32.39
N LEU A 224 0.95 23.33 32.32
CA LEU A 224 1.48 22.61 33.48
C LEU A 224 2.58 23.39 34.23
N LYS A 225 3.51 24.02 33.48
CA LYS A 225 4.54 24.88 34.07
C LYS A 225 3.92 26.12 34.77
N SER A 226 2.90 26.74 34.18
CA SER A 226 2.23 27.90 34.79
C SER A 226 1.47 27.53 36.07
N ILE A 227 0.89 26.33 36.14
CA ILE A 227 0.19 25.83 37.33
C ILE A 227 1.16 25.42 38.44
N LEU A 228 2.29 24.77 38.10
CA LEU A 228 3.28 24.31 39.05
C LEU A 228 4.21 25.42 39.59
N LEU A 229 4.32 26.56 38.89
CA LEU A 229 5.18 27.67 39.28
C LEU A 229 4.39 28.87 39.86
N SER A 230 3.05 28.79 39.93
CA SER A 230 2.21 29.83 40.54
C SER A 230 1.98 29.66 42.06
N ASP A 231 2.50 28.59 42.66
CA ASP A 231 2.47 28.37 44.11
C ASP A 231 3.83 28.63 44.77
N LYS A 232 4.32 29.87 44.59
CA LYS A 232 5.39 30.43 45.46
C LYS A 232 5.18 31.92 45.65
#